data_711c3ca29edfc391e19155b7e8d4717b
#
_entry.id   711c3ca29edfc391e19155b7e8d4717b
#
_cell.length_a   1.000
_cell.length_b   1.000
_cell.length_c   1.000
_cell.angle_alpha   90.00
_cell.angle_beta   90.00
_cell.angle_gamma   90.00
#
_symmetry.space_group_name_H-M   'P 1'
#
loop_
_entity.id
_entity.type
_entity.pdbx_description
1 polymer ?
#
loop_
_entity_poly.entity_id
_entity_poly.type
_entity_poly.pdbx_seq_one_letter_code
_entity_poly.pdbx_strand_id
1 'polypeptide(L)'
;MRRLLRSALGAATAVLAVLACTTPATPASAADAPYDVLVFSKTAGFRHDSIAVGTQAVRDLGAAHNFTVTATEDATRFTTANLAQYETVIFLNTTGDVLDASQQSAFEAYVNGGGGFVGVHSAADTEYGWPFYGNLVGAYFASHPAIQQATVHVADRAHAATAHLPHTWTRTDEWYDYRTSPRPSVRVLATLDESSYSGGSMGADHPIAWCRTVSAGRSFYTGGGHTQASYADPAFRAHLLGGIRYAAGRTRADCRPETGYTTLYDGSTTGWSQAGPGSFTNADATLTSVGGMGLYWYSAKQFTNYSLKLDWRMAGDDNSGVFIGFPPSSDPWSAVNNGYEIQIDATDAADRTTGAVYTFRSADIAARDAALNPPGEWNTYELLVEGERLQVFLNGRKINDFTNTDPARSLAGHVGLQNHGTGDDVSFRNIRIKELGGTPPPDGNTTVQAEAYSSASGVSPYPKTGANGGQTLGHVDPGDWAAYQGLDLTGVNAFRARVVSGGPGGTIQVRTGSSTGPVLGQVAVPNTGSWTTFADVGTTLAGVPSGTQNLYLTFTGSGSGLFDVDDFTLVRSTSAGGTGPVVGLGGKCLDVRNAATA
;
A
#
# COMPACT_ATOMS: atom_id res chain seq x y z
N MET A 1 59.53 -27.31 -73.88
CA MET A 1 59.09 -25.95 -73.50
C MET A 1 58.42 -25.99 -72.16
N ARG A 2 59.12 -25.58 -71.12
CA ARG A 2 58.71 -25.71 -69.71
C ARG A 2 57.95 -24.47 -69.26
N ARG A 3 56.73 -24.59 -68.72
CA ARG A 3 55.99 -23.53 -68.04
C ARG A 3 56.17 -23.68 -66.53
N LEU A 4 56.66 -22.64 -65.91
CA LEU A 4 56.82 -22.52 -64.46
C LEU A 4 55.50 -22.17 -63.82
N LEU A 5 55.05 -22.99 -62.83
CA LEU A 5 53.99 -22.64 -61.89
C LEU A 5 54.57 -21.72 -60.77
N ARG A 6 53.97 -20.58 -60.56
CA ARG A 6 54.18 -19.77 -59.37
C ARG A 6 53.00 -19.94 -58.42
N SER A 7 53.29 -20.47 -57.25
CA SER A 7 52.36 -20.59 -56.11
C SER A 7 52.24 -19.20 -55.46
N ALA A 8 51.01 -18.69 -55.33
CA ALA A 8 50.71 -17.52 -54.51
C ALA A 8 50.13 -18.01 -53.16
N LEU A 9 50.85 -17.72 -52.08
CA LEU A 9 50.34 -17.89 -50.70
C LEU A 9 49.46 -16.67 -50.40
N GLY A 10 48.16 -16.90 -50.22
CA GLY A 10 47.21 -15.90 -49.71
C GLY A 10 47.15 -15.96 -48.17
N ALA A 11 47.61 -14.91 -47.51
CA ALA A 11 47.40 -14.74 -46.06
C ALA A 11 45.95 -14.31 -45.79
N ALA A 12 45.19 -15.15 -45.14
CA ALA A 12 43.85 -14.80 -44.64
C ALA A 12 43.98 -14.07 -43.30
N THR A 13 43.72 -12.77 -43.29
CA THR A 13 43.59 -11.99 -42.09
C THR A 13 42.18 -12.18 -41.52
N ALA A 14 42.06 -12.89 -40.42
CA ALA A 14 40.80 -12.98 -39.66
C ALA A 14 40.58 -11.66 -38.91
N VAL A 15 39.57 -10.90 -39.34
CA VAL A 15 39.06 -9.75 -38.58
C VAL A 15 38.12 -10.27 -37.53
N LEU A 16 38.53 -10.27 -36.26
CA LEU A 16 37.64 -10.47 -35.09
C LEU A 16 36.79 -9.20 -34.95
N ALA A 17 35.53 -9.28 -35.36
CA ALA A 17 34.52 -8.29 -35.00
C ALA A 17 34.14 -8.51 -33.54
N VAL A 18 34.61 -7.68 -32.63
CA VAL A 18 34.13 -7.58 -31.26
C VAL A 18 32.76 -6.89 -31.32
N LEU A 19 31.68 -7.66 -31.22
CA LEU A 19 30.35 -7.12 -30.93
C LEU A 19 30.40 -6.54 -29.51
N ALA A 20 30.56 -5.24 -29.39
CA ALA A 20 30.26 -4.53 -28.14
C ALA A 20 28.75 -4.55 -27.96
N CYS A 21 28.24 -5.39 -27.03
CA CYS A 21 26.88 -5.26 -26.50
C CYS A 21 26.82 -3.91 -25.76
N THR A 22 26.34 -2.89 -26.43
CA THR A 22 25.91 -1.66 -25.76
C THR A 22 24.61 -1.98 -25.04
N THR A 23 24.67 -2.21 -23.73
CA THR A 23 23.47 -2.16 -22.89
C THR A 23 22.89 -0.75 -23.05
N PRO A 24 21.58 -0.61 -23.35
CA PRO A 24 20.95 0.70 -23.36
C PRO A 24 21.14 1.32 -21.98
N ALA A 25 21.69 2.53 -21.94
CA ALA A 25 21.79 3.30 -20.70
C ALA A 25 20.37 3.62 -20.25
N THR A 26 19.97 3.10 -19.08
CA THR A 26 18.76 3.57 -18.40
C THR A 26 18.85 5.09 -18.27
N PRO A 27 17.80 5.84 -18.66
CA PRO A 27 17.80 7.28 -18.45
C PRO A 27 18.02 7.55 -16.97
N ALA A 28 19.00 8.39 -16.65
CA ALA A 28 19.26 8.79 -15.28
C ALA A 28 18.03 9.55 -14.78
N SER A 29 17.42 9.07 -13.70
CA SER A 29 16.38 9.83 -12.99
C SER A 29 16.92 11.23 -12.68
N ALA A 30 16.09 12.26 -12.83
CA ALA A 30 16.48 13.62 -12.48
C ALA A 30 16.93 13.65 -11.01
N ALA A 31 18.04 14.38 -10.74
CA ALA A 31 18.53 14.52 -9.37
C ALA A 31 17.45 15.15 -8.48
N ASP A 32 17.30 14.63 -7.26
CA ASP A 32 16.39 15.22 -6.26
C ASP A 32 16.73 16.71 -6.05
N ALA A 33 15.72 17.55 -5.79
CA ALA A 33 15.95 18.89 -5.29
C ALA A 33 16.71 18.81 -3.94
N PRO A 34 17.61 19.76 -3.64
CA PRO A 34 18.38 19.75 -2.38
C PRO A 34 17.49 19.63 -1.15
N TYR A 35 17.98 18.92 -0.13
CA TYR A 35 17.28 18.77 1.15
C TYR A 35 18.25 18.49 2.29
N ASP A 36 17.76 18.68 3.53
CA ASP A 36 18.57 18.55 4.74
C ASP A 36 18.12 17.34 5.59
N VAL A 37 19.09 16.63 6.15
CA VAL A 37 18.90 15.40 6.93
C VAL A 37 19.60 15.54 8.28
N LEU A 38 18.88 15.26 9.37
CA LEU A 38 19.45 15.15 10.70
C LEU A 38 19.70 13.67 11.04
N VAL A 39 20.95 13.30 11.30
CA VAL A 39 21.30 11.98 11.86
C VAL A 39 21.45 12.10 13.37
N PHE A 40 20.61 11.40 14.10
CA PHE A 40 20.64 11.33 15.56
C PHE A 40 21.05 9.93 16.00
N SER A 41 22.11 9.84 16.85
CA SER A 41 22.71 8.56 17.26
C SER A 41 23.05 8.49 18.75
N LYS A 42 22.30 9.23 19.59
CA LYS A 42 22.43 9.15 21.04
C LYS A 42 22.01 7.78 21.54
N THR A 43 22.76 7.23 22.48
CA THR A 43 22.48 5.95 23.15
C THR A 43 22.39 6.15 24.66
N ALA A 44 21.34 5.61 25.28
CA ALA A 44 21.21 5.49 26.72
C ALA A 44 21.33 4.02 27.19
N GLY A 45 21.36 3.07 26.23
CA GLY A 45 21.62 1.65 26.42
C GLY A 45 22.90 1.22 25.68
N PHE A 46 22.85 0.08 24.99
CA PHE A 46 23.97 -0.45 24.22
C PHE A 46 24.41 0.51 23.12
N ARG A 47 25.71 0.71 22.97
CA ARG A 47 26.27 1.56 21.91
C ARG A 47 26.90 0.70 20.82
N HIS A 48 26.32 0.77 19.63
CA HIS A 48 26.82 0.04 18.45
C HIS A 48 28.11 0.67 17.93
N ASP A 49 29.10 -0.14 17.61
CA ASP A 49 30.37 0.29 17.02
C ASP A 49 30.22 0.76 15.56
N SER A 50 29.11 0.42 14.93
CA SER A 50 28.76 0.81 13.56
C SER A 50 28.21 2.25 13.43
N ILE A 51 27.92 2.96 14.52
CA ILE A 51 27.40 4.34 14.50
C ILE A 51 28.29 5.27 13.66
N ALA A 52 29.61 5.21 13.86
CA ALA A 52 30.53 6.10 13.17
C ALA A 52 30.55 5.85 11.64
N VAL A 53 30.65 4.58 11.22
CA VAL A 53 30.66 4.20 9.80
C VAL A 53 29.31 4.40 9.16
N GLY A 54 28.22 4.17 9.89
CA GLY A 54 26.86 4.43 9.42
C GLY A 54 26.61 5.92 9.18
N THR A 55 27.04 6.78 10.11
CA THR A 55 26.97 8.24 9.94
C THR A 55 27.77 8.70 8.72
N GLN A 56 28.97 8.14 8.53
CA GLN A 56 29.78 8.46 7.35
C GLN A 56 29.12 7.98 6.06
N ALA A 57 28.53 6.77 6.06
CA ALA A 57 27.81 6.27 4.90
C ALA A 57 26.62 7.19 4.50
N VAL A 58 25.89 7.72 5.48
CA VAL A 58 24.80 8.68 5.21
C VAL A 58 25.35 10.01 4.63
N ARG A 59 26.51 10.49 5.13
CA ARG A 59 27.18 11.69 4.56
C ARG A 59 27.63 11.46 3.12
N ASP A 60 28.20 10.27 2.83
CA ASP A 60 28.63 9.92 1.47
C ASP A 60 27.44 9.85 0.51
N LEU A 61 26.30 9.29 1.00
CA LEU A 61 25.04 9.29 0.24
C LEU A 61 24.56 10.73 0.00
N GLY A 62 24.64 11.61 1.01
CA GLY A 62 24.26 13.02 0.87
C GLY A 62 25.08 13.73 -0.21
N ALA A 63 26.40 13.55 -0.17
CA ALA A 63 27.31 14.13 -1.17
C ALA A 63 27.04 13.63 -2.60
N ALA A 64 26.61 12.36 -2.74
CA ALA A 64 26.32 11.75 -4.04
C ALA A 64 24.90 12.05 -4.55
N HIS A 65 23.94 12.35 -3.67
CA HIS A 65 22.51 12.43 -3.98
C HIS A 65 21.83 13.72 -3.52
N ASN A 66 22.59 14.80 -3.44
CA ASN A 66 22.11 16.17 -3.29
C ASN A 66 21.37 16.46 -1.98
N PHE A 67 21.85 15.92 -0.84
CA PHE A 67 21.35 16.31 0.48
C PHE A 67 22.49 16.59 1.48
N THR A 68 22.21 17.53 2.42
CA THR A 68 23.16 17.91 3.47
C THR A 68 22.89 17.07 4.72
N VAL A 69 23.94 16.64 5.42
CA VAL A 69 23.83 15.82 6.62
C VAL A 69 24.39 16.52 7.85
N THR A 70 23.52 16.82 8.80
CA THR A 70 23.90 17.21 10.15
C THR A 70 23.82 15.99 11.06
N ALA A 71 24.91 15.62 11.73
CA ALA A 71 24.92 14.50 12.68
C ALA A 71 25.12 15.00 14.11
N THR A 72 24.37 14.44 15.06
CA THR A 72 24.40 14.82 16.47
C THR A 72 24.03 13.67 17.40
N GLU A 73 24.57 13.69 18.63
CA GLU A 73 24.08 12.91 19.77
C GLU A 73 23.45 13.82 20.83
N ASP A 74 23.42 15.14 20.57
CA ASP A 74 22.88 16.13 21.47
C ASP A 74 21.36 16.24 21.32
N ALA A 75 20.61 15.69 22.28
CA ALA A 75 19.15 15.72 22.30
C ALA A 75 18.57 17.13 22.45
N THR A 76 19.36 18.13 22.91
CA THR A 76 18.88 19.54 22.97
C THR A 76 18.62 20.14 21.59
N ARG A 77 19.05 19.48 20.51
CA ARG A 77 18.71 19.82 19.14
C ARG A 77 17.25 19.52 18.76
N PHE A 78 16.55 18.72 19.58
CA PHE A 78 15.13 18.41 19.35
C PHE A 78 14.25 19.56 19.84
N THR A 79 14.28 20.65 19.11
CA THR A 79 13.38 21.81 19.28
C THR A 79 12.60 22.05 17.98
N THR A 80 11.40 22.59 18.06
CA THR A 80 10.56 22.88 16.88
C THR A 80 11.33 23.72 15.83
N ALA A 81 12.08 24.74 16.28
CA ALA A 81 12.83 25.61 15.37
C ALA A 81 14.00 24.90 14.67
N ASN A 82 14.69 23.98 15.36
CA ASN A 82 15.79 23.26 14.75
C ASN A 82 15.27 22.12 13.83
N LEU A 83 14.26 21.37 14.26
CA LEU A 83 13.70 20.26 13.47
C LEU A 83 13.06 20.74 12.16
N ALA A 84 12.50 21.95 12.14
CA ALA A 84 11.90 22.56 10.94
C ALA A 84 12.92 22.80 9.78
N GLN A 85 14.22 22.63 10.02
CA GLN A 85 15.27 22.78 9.01
C GLN A 85 15.53 21.48 8.22
N TYR A 86 14.94 20.37 8.64
CA TYR A 86 15.23 19.05 8.06
C TYR A 86 13.97 18.43 7.45
N GLU A 87 14.10 17.86 6.26
CA GLU A 87 13.04 17.06 5.65
C GLU A 87 12.91 15.70 6.29
N THR A 88 14.01 15.15 6.85
CA THR A 88 13.96 13.87 7.57
C THR A 88 14.95 13.80 8.72
N VAL A 89 14.56 13.07 9.76
CA VAL A 89 15.38 12.74 10.92
C VAL A 89 15.65 11.24 10.91
N ILE A 90 16.92 10.84 10.97
CA ILE A 90 17.38 9.45 11.03
C ILE A 90 17.76 9.11 12.46
N PHE A 91 17.09 8.15 13.08
CA PHE A 91 17.53 7.51 14.31
C PHE A 91 18.46 6.36 13.92
N LEU A 92 19.77 6.62 13.97
CA LEU A 92 20.80 5.69 13.57
C LEU A 92 21.35 4.94 14.80
N ASN A 93 20.93 3.71 14.99
CA ASN A 93 21.38 2.85 16.09
C ASN A 93 21.26 3.52 17.48
N THR A 94 20.17 4.27 17.69
CA THR A 94 19.81 4.81 19.01
C THR A 94 19.37 3.68 19.95
N THR A 95 19.51 3.85 21.26
CA THR A 95 19.05 2.86 22.27
C THR A 95 18.61 3.53 23.56
N GLY A 96 17.55 3.01 24.18
CA GLY A 96 17.00 3.48 25.44
C GLY A 96 16.28 4.83 25.36
N ASP A 97 16.03 5.47 26.50
CA ASP A 97 15.34 6.77 26.55
C ASP A 97 16.33 7.90 26.23
N VAL A 98 16.21 8.47 25.05
CA VAL A 98 17.17 9.45 24.51
C VAL A 98 16.63 10.87 24.46
N LEU A 99 15.29 11.06 24.56
CA LEU A 99 14.60 12.35 24.52
C LEU A 99 13.81 12.59 25.81
N ASP A 100 13.86 13.82 26.34
CA ASP A 100 12.95 14.24 27.38
C ASP A 100 11.56 14.64 26.84
N ALA A 101 10.58 14.86 27.71
CA ALA A 101 9.20 15.16 27.34
C ALA A 101 9.06 16.40 26.43
N SER A 102 9.92 17.40 26.55
CA SER A 102 9.88 18.59 25.70
C SER A 102 10.41 18.29 24.28
N GLN A 103 11.47 17.49 24.21
CA GLN A 103 12.08 17.02 22.98
C GLN A 103 11.15 16.05 22.23
N GLN A 104 10.50 15.13 22.96
CA GLN A 104 9.45 14.24 22.45
C GLN A 104 8.31 15.05 21.83
N SER A 105 7.79 16.06 22.54
CA SER A 105 6.71 16.93 22.04
C SER A 105 7.13 17.69 20.77
N ALA A 106 8.36 18.19 20.69
CA ALA A 106 8.87 18.87 19.50
C ALA A 106 9.01 17.91 18.31
N PHE A 107 9.48 16.69 18.53
CA PHE A 107 9.63 15.68 17.49
C PHE A 107 8.26 15.13 17.02
N GLU A 108 7.32 14.91 17.93
CA GLU A 108 5.94 14.56 17.59
C GLU A 108 5.29 15.64 16.71
N ALA A 109 5.42 16.91 17.08
CA ALA A 109 4.92 18.03 16.26
C ALA A 109 5.57 18.08 14.86
N TYR A 110 6.88 17.80 14.77
CA TYR A 110 7.61 17.71 13.50
C TYR A 110 7.05 16.62 12.58
N VAL A 111 6.87 15.40 13.10
CA VAL A 111 6.32 14.28 12.33
C VAL A 111 4.86 14.55 11.94
N ASN A 112 4.03 15.00 12.88
CA ASN A 112 2.63 15.32 12.61
C ASN A 112 2.47 16.45 11.57
N GLY A 113 3.45 17.34 11.48
CA GLY A 113 3.53 18.40 10.47
C GLY A 113 4.04 17.95 9.09
N GLY A 114 4.38 16.68 8.90
CA GLY A 114 4.82 16.13 7.62
C GLY A 114 6.32 15.78 7.54
N GLY A 115 7.06 15.95 8.64
CA GLY A 115 8.47 15.57 8.73
C GLY A 115 8.70 14.06 8.57
N GLY A 116 9.85 13.69 8.01
CA GLY A 116 10.21 12.31 7.76
C GLY A 116 10.97 11.66 8.91
N PHE A 117 10.77 10.36 9.09
CA PHE A 117 11.50 9.52 10.04
C PHE A 117 12.14 8.33 9.34
N VAL A 118 13.41 8.08 9.66
CA VAL A 118 14.11 6.85 9.29
C VAL A 118 14.65 6.19 10.55
N GLY A 119 14.19 4.97 10.84
CA GLY A 119 14.72 4.14 11.90
C GLY A 119 15.67 3.09 11.35
N VAL A 120 16.88 3.00 11.92
CA VAL A 120 17.88 2.01 11.53
C VAL A 120 18.20 1.14 12.72
N HIS A 121 18.04 -0.17 12.55
CA HIS A 121 18.39 -1.22 13.51
C HIS A 121 17.84 -0.95 14.91
N SER A 122 18.69 -0.60 15.88
CA SER A 122 18.28 -0.36 17.27
C SER A 122 17.46 0.93 17.49
N ALA A 123 17.08 1.64 16.44
CA ALA A 123 15.95 2.56 16.55
C ALA A 123 14.68 1.87 17.09
N ALA A 124 14.52 0.56 16.89
CA ALA A 124 13.46 -0.24 17.52
C ALA A 124 13.68 -0.54 19.01
N ASP A 125 14.89 -0.33 19.53
CA ASP A 125 15.29 -0.47 20.95
C ASP A 125 15.35 0.89 21.67
N THR A 126 14.47 1.81 21.28
CA THR A 126 14.49 3.22 21.70
C THR A 126 13.10 3.63 22.17
N GLU A 127 13.03 4.51 23.22
CA GLU A 127 11.81 5.20 23.65
C GLU A 127 10.62 4.27 23.98
N TYR A 128 10.85 3.19 24.70
CA TYR A 128 9.82 2.19 25.03
C TYR A 128 8.63 2.75 25.82
N GLY A 129 8.83 3.81 26.58
CA GLY A 129 7.80 4.48 27.39
C GLY A 129 6.94 5.48 26.59
N TRP A 130 7.24 5.72 25.32
CA TRP A 130 6.57 6.73 24.51
C TRP A 130 5.70 6.11 23.40
N PRO A 131 4.36 6.02 23.58
CA PRO A 131 3.47 5.35 22.62
C PRO A 131 3.50 5.92 21.21
N PHE A 132 3.70 7.25 21.06
CA PHE A 132 3.85 7.87 19.75
C PHE A 132 5.05 7.29 18.99
N TYR A 133 6.19 7.12 19.67
CA TYR A 133 7.38 6.55 19.04
C TYR A 133 7.18 5.08 18.63
N GLY A 134 6.52 4.28 19.48
CA GLY A 134 6.14 2.91 19.13
C GLY A 134 5.28 2.84 17.88
N ASN A 135 4.30 3.76 17.75
CA ASN A 135 3.51 3.89 16.54
C ASN A 135 4.37 4.37 15.34
N LEU A 136 5.33 5.26 15.54
CA LEU A 136 6.20 5.80 14.49
C LEU A 136 7.18 4.76 13.94
N VAL A 137 7.89 4.05 14.82
CA VAL A 137 8.87 3.01 14.44
C VAL A 137 8.18 1.72 13.94
N GLY A 138 6.96 1.45 14.40
CA GLY A 138 6.11 0.35 13.98
C GLY A 138 6.19 -0.92 14.83
N ALA A 139 7.37 -1.22 15.40
CA ALA A 139 7.56 -2.32 16.35
C ALA A 139 8.74 -2.05 17.27
N TYR A 140 8.68 -2.62 18.47
CA TYR A 140 9.78 -2.59 19.43
C TYR A 140 10.58 -3.89 19.41
N PHE A 141 11.88 -3.75 19.60
CA PHE A 141 12.82 -4.85 19.77
C PHE A 141 12.42 -5.77 20.94
N ALA A 142 12.60 -7.07 20.75
CA ALA A 142 12.39 -8.11 21.77
C ALA A 142 13.70 -8.86 22.07
N SER A 143 14.33 -9.40 21.05
CA SER A 143 15.54 -10.22 21.15
C SER A 143 16.26 -10.30 19.80
N HIS A 144 17.42 -10.94 19.78
CA HIS A 144 18.15 -11.29 18.57
C HIS A 144 19.01 -12.54 18.79
N PRO A 145 19.22 -13.41 17.79
CA PRO A 145 20.27 -14.43 17.81
C PRO A 145 21.66 -13.81 17.55
N ALA A 146 22.68 -14.64 17.52
CA ALA A 146 24.01 -14.21 17.09
C ALA A 146 24.01 -13.71 15.64
N ILE A 147 24.95 -12.80 15.33
CA ILE A 147 25.17 -12.31 13.96
C ILE A 147 25.41 -13.50 13.03
N GLN A 148 24.63 -13.60 11.96
CA GLN A 148 24.70 -14.69 11.00
C GLN A 148 24.11 -14.30 9.65
N GLN A 149 24.37 -15.12 8.63
CA GLN A 149 23.77 -14.96 7.31
C GLN A 149 22.30 -15.41 7.36
N ALA A 150 21.42 -14.65 6.69
CA ALA A 150 20.04 -15.00 6.48
C ALA A 150 19.57 -14.60 5.06
N THR A 151 18.48 -15.21 4.63
CA THR A 151 17.77 -14.88 3.42
C THR A 151 16.67 -13.85 3.74
N VAL A 152 16.67 -12.76 2.99
CA VAL A 152 15.63 -11.72 3.04
C VAL A 152 14.78 -11.84 1.79
N HIS A 153 13.47 -12.00 1.93
CA HIS A 153 12.50 -11.95 0.84
C HIS A 153 12.00 -10.51 0.69
N VAL A 154 12.16 -9.96 -0.52
CA VAL A 154 11.69 -8.60 -0.84
C VAL A 154 10.22 -8.68 -1.23
N ALA A 155 9.34 -8.22 -0.31
CA ALA A 155 7.89 -8.27 -0.47
C ALA A 155 7.33 -7.11 -1.32
N ASP A 156 8.01 -5.95 -1.30
CA ASP A 156 7.64 -4.79 -2.09
C ASP A 156 8.85 -4.31 -2.88
N ARG A 157 8.76 -4.39 -4.21
CA ARG A 157 9.83 -3.96 -5.12
C ARG A 157 9.53 -2.62 -5.81
N ALA A 158 8.39 -1.95 -5.47
CA ALA A 158 8.08 -0.61 -5.96
C ALA A 158 8.68 0.48 -5.08
N HIS A 159 8.78 0.25 -3.77
CA HIS A 159 9.37 1.21 -2.84
C HIS A 159 10.85 1.47 -3.16
N ALA A 160 11.28 2.75 -3.17
CA ALA A 160 12.64 3.14 -3.54
C ALA A 160 13.73 2.41 -2.74
N ALA A 161 13.45 2.05 -1.47
CA ALA A 161 14.39 1.30 -0.63
C ALA A 161 14.62 -0.14 -1.09
N THR A 162 13.72 -0.72 -1.89
CA THR A 162 13.76 -2.14 -2.26
C THR A 162 13.68 -2.38 -3.76
N ALA A 163 13.45 -1.34 -4.56
CA ALA A 163 13.26 -1.43 -6.01
C ALA A 163 14.46 -2.02 -6.76
N HIS A 164 15.67 -1.82 -6.24
CA HIS A 164 16.95 -2.29 -6.80
C HIS A 164 17.33 -3.69 -6.33
N LEU A 165 16.63 -4.23 -5.30
CA LEU A 165 16.96 -5.54 -4.72
C LEU A 165 16.35 -6.69 -5.56
N PRO A 166 17.03 -7.84 -5.63
CA PRO A 166 16.43 -9.07 -6.16
C PRO A 166 15.30 -9.56 -5.24
N HIS A 167 14.48 -10.50 -5.72
CA HIS A 167 13.43 -11.12 -4.90
C HIS A 167 13.98 -11.71 -3.59
N THR A 168 15.17 -12.27 -3.65
CA THR A 168 15.87 -12.90 -2.54
C THR A 168 17.21 -12.21 -2.34
N TRP A 169 17.39 -11.59 -1.19
CA TRP A 169 18.59 -10.86 -0.82
C TRP A 169 19.28 -11.53 0.37
N THR A 170 20.38 -12.21 0.12
CA THR A 170 21.14 -12.91 1.15
C THR A 170 22.21 -11.98 1.73
N ARG A 171 22.26 -11.84 3.06
CA ARG A 171 23.23 -11.00 3.75
C ARG A 171 23.49 -11.45 5.17
N THR A 172 24.57 -10.96 5.76
CA THR A 172 24.95 -11.19 7.18
C THR A 172 24.69 -9.93 7.98
N ASP A 173 23.92 -10.06 9.05
CA ASP A 173 23.66 -8.98 10.00
C ASP A 173 23.21 -9.56 11.35
N GLU A 174 22.85 -8.72 12.31
CA GLU A 174 22.11 -9.10 13.51
C GLU A 174 20.62 -8.97 13.23
N TRP A 175 19.86 -10.06 13.43
CA TRP A 175 18.45 -10.14 13.04
C TRP A 175 17.58 -9.97 14.27
N TYR A 176 16.81 -8.86 14.31
CA TYR A 176 15.93 -8.53 15.42
C TYR A 176 14.61 -9.28 15.34
N ASP A 177 14.23 -9.92 16.44
CA ASP A 177 12.85 -10.26 16.75
C ASP A 177 12.14 -9.06 17.38
N TYR A 178 10.86 -8.90 17.12
CA TYR A 178 10.07 -7.79 17.64
C TYR A 178 9.03 -8.28 18.64
N ARG A 179 8.64 -7.42 19.60
CA ARG A 179 7.62 -7.74 20.62
C ARG A 179 6.27 -8.10 20.00
N THR A 180 5.92 -7.50 18.87
CA THR A 180 4.71 -7.76 18.10
C THR A 180 5.02 -7.59 16.61
N SER A 181 4.32 -8.33 15.74
CA SER A 181 4.46 -8.13 14.30
C SER A 181 3.93 -6.74 13.91
N PRO A 182 4.69 -5.92 13.16
CA PRO A 182 4.25 -4.63 12.66
C PRO A 182 3.23 -4.73 11.51
N ARG A 183 3.10 -5.90 10.86
CA ARG A 183 2.32 -6.10 9.61
C ARG A 183 0.92 -5.49 9.60
N PRO A 184 0.10 -5.56 10.67
CA PRO A 184 -1.23 -4.98 10.63
C PRO A 184 -1.26 -3.46 10.49
N SER A 185 -0.14 -2.77 10.77
CA SER A 185 -0.08 -1.30 10.83
C SER A 185 0.92 -0.66 9.86
N VAL A 186 1.67 -1.48 9.11
CA VAL A 186 2.72 -1.01 8.19
C VAL A 186 2.62 -1.68 6.82
N ARG A 187 3.20 -1.08 5.80
CA ARG A 187 3.54 -1.76 4.56
C ARG A 187 4.87 -2.47 4.75
N VAL A 188 4.86 -3.79 4.76
CA VAL A 188 6.08 -4.60 4.84
C VAL A 188 6.80 -4.56 3.49
N LEU A 189 8.08 -4.19 3.51
CA LEU A 189 8.94 -4.10 2.34
C LEU A 189 9.80 -5.35 2.16
N ALA A 190 10.22 -5.95 3.29
CA ALA A 190 11.03 -7.16 3.29
C ALA A 190 10.78 -8.00 4.54
N THR A 191 10.90 -9.33 4.40
CA THR A 191 10.76 -10.31 5.48
C THR A 191 12.01 -11.19 5.55
N LEU A 192 12.33 -11.70 6.75
CA LEU A 192 13.34 -12.73 6.95
C LEU A 192 12.74 -14.12 6.72
N ASP A 193 13.50 -15.00 6.11
CA ASP A 193 13.23 -16.43 6.08
C ASP A 193 13.90 -17.09 7.29
N GLU A 194 13.12 -17.36 8.34
CA GLU A 194 13.65 -17.97 9.55
C GLU A 194 14.16 -19.40 9.33
N SER A 195 13.80 -20.07 8.23
CA SER A 195 14.37 -21.36 7.89
C SER A 195 15.82 -21.28 7.41
N SER A 196 16.29 -20.09 7.02
CA SER A 196 17.62 -19.82 6.50
C SER A 196 18.67 -19.51 7.57
N TYR A 197 18.26 -19.32 8.84
CA TYR A 197 19.13 -19.01 9.95
C TYR A 197 18.63 -19.62 11.27
N SER A 198 19.32 -19.43 12.39
CA SER A 198 18.96 -20.04 13.67
C SER A 198 18.63 -19.00 14.73
N GLY A 199 17.58 -19.25 15.52
CA GLY A 199 17.22 -18.46 16.71
C GLY A 199 16.21 -17.33 16.46
N GLY A 200 15.60 -17.25 15.29
CA GLY A 200 14.42 -16.40 15.04
C GLY A 200 13.21 -16.90 15.83
N SER A 201 12.30 -16.01 16.19
CA SER A 201 11.14 -16.31 17.02
C SER A 201 9.83 -15.66 16.53
N MET A 202 9.84 -15.03 15.35
CA MET A 202 8.66 -14.42 14.73
C MET A 202 7.86 -15.40 13.85
N GLY A 203 8.48 -16.55 13.46
CA GLY A 203 7.87 -17.59 12.66
C GLY A 203 7.86 -17.30 11.15
N ALA A 204 6.87 -17.82 10.44
CA ALA A 204 6.80 -17.74 8.99
C ALA A 204 6.62 -16.31 8.42
N ASP A 205 6.19 -15.38 9.23
CA ASP A 205 6.02 -13.96 8.87
C ASP A 205 6.88 -13.07 9.77
N HIS A 206 8.11 -12.80 9.32
CA HIS A 206 9.09 -12.01 10.05
C HIS A 206 9.46 -10.72 9.29
N PRO A 207 8.67 -9.64 9.41
CA PRO A 207 9.00 -8.35 8.80
C PRO A 207 10.34 -7.81 9.33
N ILE A 208 11.23 -7.34 8.42
CA ILE A 208 12.54 -6.77 8.78
C ILE A 208 12.73 -5.35 8.23
N ALA A 209 11.95 -4.95 7.23
CA ALA A 209 11.90 -3.57 6.76
C ALA A 209 10.47 -3.21 6.37
N TRP A 210 10.08 -1.97 6.67
CA TRP A 210 8.72 -1.48 6.41
C TRP A 210 8.65 0.03 6.28
N CYS A 211 7.54 0.51 5.74
CA CYS A 211 7.17 1.92 5.72
C CYS A 211 5.72 2.13 6.21
N ARG A 212 5.43 3.35 6.63
CA ARG A 212 4.08 3.79 7.00
C ARG A 212 3.95 5.30 6.97
N THR A 213 2.71 5.78 6.99
CA THR A 213 2.39 7.18 7.22
C THR A 213 1.90 7.34 8.67
N VAL A 214 2.39 8.35 9.37
CA VAL A 214 1.93 8.73 10.72
C VAL A 214 1.50 10.19 10.66
N SER A 215 0.20 10.45 10.79
CA SER A 215 -0.40 11.76 10.50
C SER A 215 -0.01 12.24 9.09
N ALA A 216 0.65 13.39 8.95
CA ALA A 216 1.19 13.86 7.68
C ALA A 216 2.63 13.39 7.40
N GLY A 217 3.31 12.78 8.38
CA GLY A 217 4.70 12.35 8.28
C GLY A 217 4.87 10.98 7.62
N ARG A 218 6.08 10.69 7.18
CA ARG A 218 6.49 9.43 6.56
C ARG A 218 7.54 8.74 7.41
N SER A 219 7.33 7.45 7.67
CA SER A 219 8.25 6.61 8.44
C SER A 219 8.75 5.45 7.58
N PHE A 220 10.06 5.25 7.60
CA PHE A 220 10.74 4.08 7.07
C PHE A 220 11.57 3.45 8.17
N TYR A 221 11.56 2.11 8.26
CA TYR A 221 12.39 1.37 9.20
C TYR A 221 13.08 0.20 8.50
N THR A 222 14.33 -0.05 8.89
CA THR A 222 15.09 -1.25 8.54
C THR A 222 15.76 -1.86 9.76
N GLY A 223 15.57 -3.17 10.01
CA GLY A 223 16.22 -3.91 11.07
C GLY A 223 17.70 -4.26 10.80
N GLY A 224 18.17 -4.09 9.56
CA GLY A 224 19.60 -4.22 9.24
C GLY A 224 20.41 -3.01 9.68
N GLY A 225 21.77 -3.17 9.71
CA GLY A 225 22.69 -2.07 10.03
C GLY A 225 23.37 -2.20 11.40
N HIS A 226 23.35 -3.39 12.01
CA HIS A 226 24.14 -3.67 13.19
C HIS A 226 25.64 -3.63 12.88
N THR A 227 26.06 -4.31 11.80
CA THR A 227 27.48 -4.49 11.50
C THR A 227 28.06 -3.31 10.71
N GLN A 228 29.34 -3.02 10.91
CA GLN A 228 30.06 -2.03 10.09
C GLN A 228 30.07 -2.44 8.60
N ALA A 229 30.12 -3.75 8.33
CA ALA A 229 30.11 -4.31 6.98
C ALA A 229 28.81 -3.96 6.20
N SER A 230 27.69 -3.83 6.89
CA SER A 230 26.42 -3.43 6.28
C SER A 230 26.52 -2.07 5.57
N TYR A 231 27.24 -1.12 6.14
CA TYR A 231 27.42 0.22 5.57
C TYR A 231 28.45 0.28 4.43
N ALA A 232 29.23 -0.78 4.22
CA ALA A 232 30.11 -0.95 3.07
C ALA A 232 29.41 -1.65 1.89
N ASP A 233 28.29 -2.36 2.14
CA ASP A 233 27.50 -3.06 1.11
C ASP A 233 26.73 -2.06 0.23
N PRO A 234 26.98 -2.02 -1.09
CA PRO A 234 26.29 -1.11 -2.00
C PRO A 234 24.76 -1.31 -2.02
N ALA A 235 24.27 -2.55 -1.87
CA ALA A 235 22.85 -2.85 -1.87
C ALA A 235 22.18 -2.30 -0.60
N PHE A 236 22.82 -2.42 0.57
CA PHE A 236 22.31 -1.83 1.81
C PHE A 236 22.38 -0.30 1.79
N ARG A 237 23.44 0.29 1.22
CA ARG A 237 23.53 1.74 1.04
C ARG A 237 22.41 2.28 0.14
N ALA A 238 22.10 1.59 -0.95
CA ALA A 238 20.97 1.94 -1.83
C ALA A 238 19.62 1.76 -1.11
N HIS A 239 19.48 0.73 -0.25
CA HIS A 239 18.31 0.52 0.61
C HIS A 239 18.10 1.69 1.58
N LEU A 240 19.15 2.13 2.26
CA LEU A 240 19.10 3.32 3.13
C LEU A 240 18.75 4.58 2.35
N LEU A 241 19.37 4.82 1.20
CA LEU A 241 19.09 5.97 0.34
C LEU A 241 17.61 6.02 -0.05
N GLY A 242 17.05 4.89 -0.49
CA GLY A 242 15.64 4.82 -0.85
C GLY A 242 14.70 5.13 0.32
N GLY A 243 15.04 4.65 1.53
CA GLY A 243 14.31 4.98 2.77
C GLY A 243 14.40 6.46 3.13
N ILE A 244 15.59 7.06 3.00
CA ILE A 244 15.83 8.50 3.24
C ILE A 244 15.03 9.33 2.22
N ARG A 245 15.09 9.00 0.92
CA ARG A 245 14.35 9.70 -0.14
C ARG A 245 12.83 9.63 0.09
N TYR A 246 12.31 8.46 0.50
CA TYR A 246 10.90 8.30 0.84
C TYR A 246 10.52 9.17 2.04
N ALA A 247 11.24 9.10 3.14
CA ALA A 247 10.97 9.87 4.34
C ALA A 247 11.05 11.39 4.07
N ALA A 248 12.05 11.83 3.30
CA ALA A 248 12.20 13.22 2.87
C ALA A 248 11.18 13.68 1.79
N GLY A 249 10.31 12.77 1.32
CA GLY A 249 9.29 13.08 0.31
C GLY A 249 9.85 13.32 -1.09
N ARG A 250 11.04 12.80 -1.40
CA ARG A 250 11.66 12.88 -2.73
C ARG A 250 11.20 11.76 -3.66
N THR A 251 10.60 10.70 -3.11
CA THR A 251 9.91 9.65 -3.85
C THR A 251 8.60 9.30 -3.15
N ARG A 252 7.69 8.67 -3.86
CA ARG A 252 6.34 8.31 -3.39
C ARG A 252 6.22 6.80 -3.32
N ALA A 253 5.42 6.29 -2.39
CA ALA A 253 5.09 4.88 -2.26
C ALA A 253 3.73 4.69 -1.58
N ASP A 254 3.07 3.57 -1.85
CA ASP A 254 1.90 3.15 -1.08
C ASP A 254 2.34 2.43 0.19
N CYS A 255 2.39 3.15 1.29
CA CYS A 255 2.77 2.61 2.60
C CYS A 255 1.58 2.24 3.50
N ARG A 256 0.39 2.05 2.91
CA ARG A 256 -0.76 1.49 3.60
C ARG A 256 -0.55 -0.01 3.82
N PRO A 257 -0.96 -0.57 4.98
CA PRO A 257 -0.93 -2.01 5.21
C PRO A 257 -1.65 -2.77 4.08
N GLU A 258 -1.13 -3.94 3.71
CA GLU A 258 -1.69 -4.74 2.63
C GLU A 258 -1.94 -6.17 3.11
N THR A 259 -3.20 -6.61 3.05
CA THR A 259 -3.64 -7.94 3.46
C THR A 259 -4.72 -8.47 2.52
N GLY A 260 -4.79 -9.79 2.37
CA GLY A 260 -5.86 -10.47 1.62
C GLY A 260 -5.74 -10.36 0.10
N TYR A 261 -4.57 -9.99 -0.44
CA TYR A 261 -4.32 -10.03 -1.88
C TYR A 261 -3.84 -11.40 -2.32
N THR A 262 -4.33 -11.85 -3.47
CA THR A 262 -3.86 -13.04 -4.20
C THR A 262 -2.98 -12.58 -5.36
N THR A 263 -1.84 -13.20 -5.52
CA THR A 263 -0.92 -12.92 -6.62
C THR A 263 -1.51 -13.39 -7.95
N LEU A 264 -1.54 -12.53 -8.96
CA LEU A 264 -1.84 -12.86 -10.34
C LEU A 264 -0.57 -13.01 -11.18
N TYR A 265 0.49 -12.25 -10.85
CA TYR A 265 1.77 -12.30 -11.53
C TYR A 265 2.91 -11.93 -10.57
N ASP A 266 3.89 -12.84 -10.45
CA ASP A 266 5.14 -12.72 -9.71
C ASP A 266 6.35 -13.27 -10.49
N GLY A 267 6.17 -13.40 -11.83
CA GLY A 267 7.09 -14.05 -12.75
C GLY A 267 6.46 -15.26 -13.46
N SER A 268 5.39 -15.85 -12.90
CA SER A 268 4.62 -16.90 -13.57
C SER A 268 3.61 -16.30 -14.55
N THR A 269 3.57 -16.83 -15.76
CA THR A 269 2.59 -16.46 -16.80
C THR A 269 1.37 -17.36 -16.82
N THR A 270 1.24 -18.25 -15.84
CA THR A 270 0.08 -19.16 -15.72
C THR A 270 -1.20 -18.36 -15.55
N GLY A 271 -2.22 -18.68 -16.37
CA GLY A 271 -3.50 -17.96 -16.35
C GLY A 271 -3.51 -16.67 -17.18
N TRP A 272 -2.42 -16.32 -17.85
CA TRP A 272 -2.32 -15.16 -18.73
C TRP A 272 -2.42 -15.56 -20.21
N SER A 273 -2.98 -14.70 -21.03
CA SER A 273 -3.11 -14.84 -22.47
C SER A 273 -2.67 -13.56 -23.19
N GLN A 274 -2.27 -13.72 -24.46
CA GLN A 274 -1.80 -12.63 -25.31
C GLN A 274 -2.73 -12.47 -26.51
N ALA A 275 -3.04 -11.23 -26.89
CA ALA A 275 -3.72 -10.87 -28.13
C ALA A 275 -2.96 -9.72 -28.81
N GLY A 276 -2.94 -9.73 -30.16
CA GLY A 276 -2.22 -8.74 -30.97
C GLY A 276 -0.75 -9.09 -31.23
N PRO A 277 -0.06 -8.27 -32.07
CA PRO A 277 1.33 -8.51 -32.46
C PRO A 277 2.36 -8.12 -31.39
N GLY A 278 2.04 -7.17 -30.50
CA GLY A 278 2.92 -6.79 -29.39
C GLY A 278 2.92 -7.84 -28.29
N SER A 279 4.01 -7.91 -27.52
CA SER A 279 4.23 -8.91 -26.48
C SER A 279 4.96 -8.29 -25.28
N PHE A 280 5.25 -9.11 -24.29
CA PHE A 280 6.06 -8.73 -23.13
C PHE A 280 7.23 -9.69 -22.97
N THR A 281 8.42 -9.17 -22.75
CA THR A 281 9.52 -9.95 -22.19
C THR A 281 9.23 -10.22 -20.72
N ASN A 282 9.67 -11.39 -20.22
CA ASN A 282 9.53 -11.75 -18.80
C ASN A 282 10.93 -12.06 -18.25
N ALA A 283 11.45 -11.13 -17.44
CA ALA A 283 12.76 -11.28 -16.82
C ALA A 283 12.73 -10.74 -15.39
N ASP A 284 13.29 -11.49 -14.44
CA ASP A 284 13.30 -11.13 -13.02
C ASP A 284 11.91 -10.73 -12.48
N ALA A 285 10.89 -11.57 -12.81
CA ALA A 285 9.48 -11.32 -12.46
C ALA A 285 8.99 -9.92 -12.88
N THR A 286 9.49 -9.42 -14.00
CA THR A 286 9.10 -8.13 -14.60
C THR A 286 8.70 -8.37 -16.05
N LEU A 287 7.51 -7.91 -16.41
CA LEU A 287 7.03 -7.83 -17.79
C LEU A 287 7.45 -6.49 -18.37
N THR A 288 8.09 -6.48 -19.52
CA THR A 288 8.42 -5.24 -20.24
C THR A 288 7.85 -5.30 -21.65
N SER A 289 7.13 -4.27 -22.06
CA SER A 289 6.46 -4.19 -23.37
C SER A 289 7.46 -4.27 -24.52
N VAL A 290 7.10 -5.00 -25.58
CA VAL A 290 7.91 -5.18 -26.79
C VAL A 290 7.04 -5.30 -28.03
N GLY A 291 7.40 -4.59 -29.09
CA GLY A 291 6.99 -4.94 -30.43
C GLY A 291 5.60 -4.48 -30.90
N GLY A 292 5.06 -3.43 -30.35
CA GLY A 292 3.86 -2.79 -30.87
C GLY A 292 2.56 -3.16 -30.13
N MET A 293 1.42 -2.87 -30.75
CA MET A 293 0.11 -2.96 -30.10
C MET A 293 -0.25 -4.39 -29.67
N GLY A 294 -0.65 -4.54 -28.41
CA GLY A 294 -1.05 -5.82 -27.85
C GLY A 294 -1.78 -5.71 -26.52
N LEU A 295 -2.47 -6.79 -26.18
CA LEU A 295 -3.17 -6.97 -24.91
C LEU A 295 -2.63 -8.22 -24.22
N TYR A 296 -2.07 -8.06 -23.03
CA TYR A 296 -1.68 -9.16 -22.16
C TYR A 296 -2.62 -9.21 -20.96
N TRP A 297 -3.41 -10.27 -20.78
CA TRP A 297 -4.54 -10.26 -19.88
C TRP A 297 -4.68 -11.55 -19.08
N TYR A 298 -5.20 -11.42 -17.86
CA TYR A 298 -5.47 -12.56 -16.99
C TYR A 298 -6.75 -13.26 -17.46
N SER A 299 -6.56 -14.35 -18.22
CA SER A 299 -7.64 -15.09 -18.88
C SER A 299 -8.29 -16.16 -18.01
N ALA A 300 -7.64 -16.54 -16.90
CA ALA A 300 -8.12 -17.65 -16.06
C ALA A 300 -9.40 -17.30 -15.29
N LYS A 301 -9.69 -15.99 -15.06
CA LYS A 301 -10.83 -15.55 -14.25
C LYS A 301 -11.28 -14.14 -14.61
N GLN A 302 -12.57 -13.89 -14.44
CA GLN A 302 -13.17 -12.56 -14.40
C GLN A 302 -13.39 -12.11 -12.96
N PHE A 303 -13.40 -10.79 -12.73
CA PHE A 303 -13.56 -10.19 -11.42
C PHE A 303 -14.74 -9.22 -11.44
N THR A 304 -15.43 -9.07 -10.29
CA THR A 304 -16.61 -8.20 -10.18
C THR A 304 -16.33 -7.02 -9.24
N ASN A 305 -16.12 -7.29 -7.97
CA ASN A 305 -15.70 -6.29 -6.97
C ASN A 305 -14.30 -6.66 -6.52
N TYR A 306 -13.37 -5.74 -6.65
CA TYR A 306 -11.97 -6.05 -6.37
C TYR A 306 -11.13 -4.79 -6.15
N SER A 307 -10.02 -4.96 -5.46
CA SER A 307 -8.87 -4.06 -5.50
C SER A 307 -7.76 -4.74 -6.29
N LEU A 308 -7.45 -4.24 -7.48
CA LEU A 308 -6.31 -4.66 -8.28
C LEU A 308 -5.14 -3.74 -7.98
N LYS A 309 -4.01 -4.31 -7.55
CA LYS A 309 -2.75 -3.58 -7.40
C LYS A 309 -1.69 -4.12 -8.35
N LEU A 310 -0.90 -3.22 -8.90
CA LEU A 310 0.24 -3.56 -9.74
C LEU A 310 1.29 -2.45 -9.69
N ASP A 311 2.53 -2.84 -9.87
CA ASP A 311 3.64 -1.90 -9.96
C ASP A 311 4.01 -1.69 -11.43
N TRP A 312 4.24 -0.44 -11.84
CA TRP A 312 4.60 -0.08 -13.20
C TRP A 312 5.69 0.99 -13.23
N ARG A 313 6.43 1.03 -14.33
CA ARG A 313 7.51 1.99 -14.58
C ARG A 313 7.62 2.29 -16.07
N MET A 314 7.65 3.57 -16.42
CA MET A 314 8.02 4.04 -17.76
C MET A 314 9.52 4.28 -17.83
N ALA A 315 10.13 4.08 -19.00
CA ALA A 315 11.51 4.46 -19.25
C ALA A 315 11.66 5.96 -19.55
N GLY A 316 10.72 6.53 -20.27
CA GLY A 316 10.69 7.93 -20.69
C GLY A 316 9.27 8.47 -20.83
N ASP A 317 9.02 9.14 -21.95
CA ASP A 317 7.67 9.57 -22.37
C ASP A 317 7.03 8.43 -23.17
N ASP A 318 6.60 7.40 -22.45
CA ASP A 318 6.03 6.17 -22.98
C ASP A 318 4.53 6.09 -22.71
N ASN A 319 3.83 5.29 -23.51
CA ASN A 319 2.40 5.08 -23.40
C ASN A 319 2.06 3.62 -23.10
N SER A 320 1.18 3.40 -22.14
CA SER A 320 0.59 2.11 -21.79
C SER A 320 -0.69 2.32 -20.98
N GLY A 321 -1.31 1.22 -20.52
CA GLY A 321 -2.50 1.28 -19.69
C GLY A 321 -2.81 -0.04 -19.00
N VAL A 322 -3.72 0.05 -18.04
CA VAL A 322 -4.30 -1.12 -17.36
C VAL A 322 -5.76 -1.22 -17.78
N PHE A 323 -6.11 -2.31 -18.43
CA PHE A 323 -7.49 -2.58 -18.87
C PHE A 323 -8.28 -3.32 -17.80
N ILE A 324 -9.55 -2.98 -17.66
CA ILE A 324 -10.52 -3.66 -16.79
C ILE A 324 -11.88 -3.81 -17.49
N GLY A 325 -12.70 -4.75 -17.03
CA GLY A 325 -14.12 -4.83 -17.40
C GLY A 325 -14.40 -5.30 -18.83
N PHE A 326 -13.48 -6.00 -19.48
CA PHE A 326 -13.66 -6.46 -20.86
C PHE A 326 -13.95 -7.97 -20.95
N PRO A 327 -14.64 -8.45 -22.01
CA PRO A 327 -14.88 -9.86 -22.25
C PRO A 327 -13.63 -10.55 -22.83
N PRO A 328 -13.53 -11.91 -22.75
CA PRO A 328 -12.43 -12.65 -23.36
C PRO A 328 -12.41 -12.42 -24.87
N SER A 329 -11.23 -12.16 -25.44
CA SER A 329 -11.09 -11.95 -26.89
C SER A 329 -9.64 -12.19 -27.34
N SER A 330 -9.49 -12.66 -28.58
CA SER A 330 -8.20 -12.68 -29.29
C SER A 330 -7.91 -11.37 -30.03
N ASP A 331 -8.88 -10.45 -30.06
CA ASP A 331 -8.72 -9.09 -30.61
C ASP A 331 -8.20 -8.16 -29.51
N PRO A 332 -7.00 -7.57 -29.66
CA PRO A 332 -6.46 -6.66 -28.66
C PRO A 332 -7.29 -5.37 -28.46
N TRP A 333 -8.09 -4.98 -29.48
CA TRP A 333 -8.99 -3.85 -29.37
C TRP A 333 -10.23 -4.11 -28.52
N SER A 334 -10.51 -5.38 -28.19
CA SER A 334 -11.66 -5.73 -27.37
C SER A 334 -11.64 -5.05 -25.99
N ALA A 335 -10.48 -4.92 -25.37
CA ALA A 335 -10.36 -4.25 -24.09
C ALA A 335 -10.67 -2.75 -24.20
N VAL A 336 -10.21 -2.08 -25.25
CA VAL A 336 -10.52 -0.67 -25.53
C VAL A 336 -12.00 -0.47 -25.86
N ASN A 337 -12.56 -1.36 -26.67
CA ASN A 337 -13.93 -1.19 -27.19
C ASN A 337 -15.02 -1.58 -26.18
N ASN A 338 -14.74 -2.53 -25.29
CA ASN A 338 -15.75 -3.10 -24.39
C ASN A 338 -15.47 -2.87 -22.89
N GLY A 339 -14.23 -2.55 -22.52
CA GLY A 339 -13.81 -2.28 -21.15
C GLY A 339 -13.43 -0.82 -20.93
N TYR A 340 -12.60 -0.60 -19.93
CA TYR A 340 -12.02 0.70 -19.60
C TYR A 340 -10.50 0.57 -19.48
N GLU A 341 -9.81 1.61 -19.93
CA GLU A 341 -8.37 1.76 -19.80
C GLU A 341 -8.06 2.80 -18.74
N ILE A 342 -7.20 2.43 -17.79
CA ILE A 342 -6.59 3.35 -16.83
C ILE A 342 -5.20 3.67 -17.36
N GLN A 343 -5.08 4.90 -17.86
CA GLN A 343 -3.94 5.34 -18.65
C GLN A 343 -2.64 5.43 -17.86
N ILE A 344 -1.54 5.13 -18.55
CA ILE A 344 -0.15 5.38 -18.15
C ILE A 344 0.49 6.16 -19.30
N ASP A 345 0.68 7.47 -19.11
CA ASP A 345 1.27 8.39 -20.08
C ASP A 345 1.77 9.65 -19.35
N ALA A 346 2.96 10.13 -19.68
CA ALA A 346 3.57 11.24 -18.96
C ALA A 346 3.04 12.61 -19.38
N THR A 347 2.70 12.82 -20.66
CA THR A 347 2.58 14.14 -21.26
C THR A 347 1.27 14.45 -21.97
N ASP A 348 0.39 13.46 -22.20
CA ASP A 348 -0.85 13.65 -22.96
C ASP A 348 -1.90 14.50 -22.18
N ALA A 349 -2.99 14.84 -22.85
CA ALA A 349 -4.09 15.64 -22.31
C ALA A 349 -4.70 15.03 -21.04
N ALA A 350 -5.36 15.85 -20.20
CA ALA A 350 -5.84 15.44 -18.88
C ALA A 350 -6.77 14.21 -18.87
N ASP A 351 -7.47 13.94 -19.97
CA ASP A 351 -8.35 12.78 -20.16
C ASP A 351 -7.63 11.55 -20.76
N ARG A 352 -6.30 11.65 -21.00
CA ARG A 352 -5.46 10.62 -21.62
C ARG A 352 -4.10 10.47 -20.97
N THR A 353 -3.86 11.09 -19.84
CA THR A 353 -2.61 10.98 -19.07
C THR A 353 -2.75 10.01 -17.92
N THR A 354 -1.66 9.70 -17.24
CA THR A 354 -1.59 8.79 -16.09
C THR A 354 -2.73 9.02 -15.09
N GLY A 355 -3.51 7.97 -14.85
CA GLY A 355 -4.64 7.95 -13.94
C GLY A 355 -5.98 8.40 -14.55
N ALA A 356 -6.02 8.83 -15.80
CA ALA A 356 -7.28 9.04 -16.50
C ALA A 356 -7.98 7.68 -16.78
N VAL A 357 -9.30 7.66 -16.73
CA VAL A 357 -10.07 6.63 -17.42
C VAL A 357 -10.18 7.11 -18.85
N TYR A 358 -9.38 6.52 -19.74
CA TYR A 358 -9.04 7.03 -21.08
C TYR A 358 -10.27 7.53 -21.84
N THR A 359 -10.30 8.83 -22.15
CA THR A 359 -11.39 9.58 -22.79
C THR A 359 -12.72 9.66 -22.04
N PHE A 360 -12.92 8.93 -20.94
CA PHE A 360 -14.15 8.96 -20.15
C PHE A 360 -14.07 9.91 -18.95
N ARG A 361 -12.92 9.95 -18.26
CA ARG A 361 -12.75 10.77 -17.06
C ARG A 361 -11.30 11.21 -16.90
N SER A 362 -11.08 12.53 -16.91
CA SER A 362 -9.76 13.12 -16.59
C SER A 362 -9.31 12.75 -15.19
N ALA A 363 -7.99 12.54 -15.02
CA ALA A 363 -7.38 12.46 -13.71
C ALA A 363 -7.47 13.81 -12.97
N ASP A 364 -7.47 13.77 -11.63
CA ASP A 364 -7.12 14.94 -10.82
C ASP A 364 -5.62 15.21 -10.98
N ILE A 365 -5.27 16.16 -11.84
CA ILE A 365 -3.90 16.45 -12.23
C ILE A 365 -3.06 16.87 -11.02
N ALA A 366 -3.60 17.68 -10.11
CA ALA A 366 -2.87 18.11 -8.91
C ALA A 366 -2.58 16.94 -7.96
N ALA A 367 -3.56 16.04 -7.77
CA ALA A 367 -3.38 14.84 -6.97
C ALA A 367 -2.40 13.86 -7.63
N ARG A 368 -2.49 13.68 -8.99
CA ARG A 368 -1.57 12.86 -9.76
C ARG A 368 -0.13 13.35 -9.65
N ASP A 369 0.14 14.63 -9.89
CA ASP A 369 1.48 15.22 -9.85
C ASP A 369 2.10 15.12 -8.45
N ALA A 370 1.29 15.24 -7.42
CA ALA A 370 1.75 15.05 -6.04
C ALA A 370 2.06 13.60 -5.67
N ALA A 371 1.55 12.62 -6.45
CA ALA A 371 1.68 11.19 -6.19
C ALA A 371 2.65 10.47 -7.14
N LEU A 372 2.90 11.01 -8.33
CA LEU A 372 3.68 10.38 -9.40
C LEU A 372 5.17 10.42 -9.10
N ASN A 373 5.85 9.29 -9.26
CA ASN A 373 7.30 9.22 -9.38
C ASN A 373 7.69 9.44 -10.86
N PRO A 374 8.85 10.08 -11.12
CA PRO A 374 9.29 10.39 -12.47
C PRO A 374 9.62 9.12 -13.28
N PRO A 375 9.75 9.23 -14.63
CA PRO A 375 10.26 8.15 -15.47
C PRO A 375 11.55 7.54 -14.92
N GLY A 376 11.69 6.23 -15.02
CA GLY A 376 12.77 5.45 -14.42
C GLY A 376 12.50 4.96 -13.01
N GLU A 377 11.53 5.52 -12.30
CA GLU A 377 11.11 5.07 -10.96
C GLU A 377 9.79 4.29 -11.00
N TRP A 378 9.64 3.35 -10.06
CA TRP A 378 8.44 2.54 -9.93
C TRP A 378 7.30 3.31 -9.30
N ASN A 379 6.10 3.02 -9.77
CA ASN A 379 4.81 3.49 -9.25
C ASN A 379 3.91 2.30 -8.95
N THR A 380 3.02 2.44 -7.98
CA THR A 380 1.98 1.45 -7.69
C THR A 380 0.62 2.04 -8.03
N TYR A 381 -0.13 1.37 -8.91
CA TYR A 381 -1.57 1.59 -9.05
C TYR A 381 -2.35 0.70 -8.09
N GLU A 382 -3.45 1.23 -7.58
CA GLU A 382 -4.57 0.47 -7.05
C GLU A 382 -5.84 0.90 -7.78
N LEU A 383 -6.52 -0.07 -8.37
CA LEU A 383 -7.82 0.09 -9.02
C LEU A 383 -8.86 -0.58 -8.14
N LEU A 384 -9.60 0.23 -7.40
CA LEU A 384 -10.66 -0.23 -6.51
C LEU A 384 -11.99 -0.18 -7.24
N VAL A 385 -12.53 -1.35 -7.57
CA VAL A 385 -13.80 -1.53 -8.27
C VAL A 385 -14.84 -2.06 -7.32
N GLU A 386 -15.93 -1.32 -7.17
CA GLU A 386 -17.09 -1.67 -6.35
C GLU A 386 -18.37 -1.39 -7.16
N GLY A 387 -18.98 -2.44 -7.69
CA GLY A 387 -20.07 -2.34 -8.66
C GLY A 387 -19.63 -1.54 -9.90
N GLU A 388 -20.35 -0.47 -10.20
CA GLU A 388 -20.06 0.41 -11.34
C GLU A 388 -19.23 1.66 -10.92
N ARG A 389 -18.52 1.61 -9.77
CA ARG A 389 -17.60 2.66 -9.32
C ARG A 389 -16.17 2.18 -9.37
N LEU A 390 -15.30 2.97 -9.98
CA LEU A 390 -13.86 2.80 -10.02
C LEU A 390 -13.19 3.97 -9.30
N GLN A 391 -12.35 3.67 -8.32
CA GLN A 391 -11.42 4.62 -7.74
C GLN A 391 -10.00 4.25 -8.14
N VAL A 392 -9.22 5.22 -8.63
CA VAL A 392 -7.82 5.02 -9.02
C VAL A 392 -6.91 5.68 -7.99
N PHE A 393 -6.00 4.89 -7.43
CA PHE A 393 -4.97 5.37 -6.53
C PHE A 393 -3.60 5.21 -7.18
N LEU A 394 -2.76 6.22 -7.01
CA LEU A 394 -1.36 6.22 -7.43
C LEU A 394 -0.49 6.42 -6.19
N ASN A 395 0.39 5.45 -5.90
CA ASN A 395 1.27 5.46 -4.72
C ASN A 395 0.49 5.77 -3.42
N GLY A 396 -0.71 5.18 -3.28
CA GLY A 396 -1.60 5.31 -2.13
C GLY A 396 -2.49 6.55 -2.12
N ARG A 397 -2.34 7.50 -3.06
CA ARG A 397 -3.17 8.70 -3.17
C ARG A 397 -4.25 8.53 -4.23
N LYS A 398 -5.51 8.81 -3.88
CA LYS A 398 -6.60 8.81 -4.86
C LYS A 398 -6.42 9.94 -5.88
N ILE A 399 -6.44 9.58 -7.16
CA ILE A 399 -6.24 10.50 -8.29
C ILE A 399 -7.40 10.49 -9.28
N ASN A 400 -8.33 9.53 -9.17
CA ASN A 400 -9.56 9.51 -9.98
C ASN A 400 -10.70 8.82 -9.21
N ASP A 401 -11.92 9.18 -9.56
CA ASP A 401 -13.15 8.59 -9.04
C ASP A 401 -14.20 8.63 -10.18
N PHE A 402 -14.48 7.48 -10.74
CA PHE A 402 -15.30 7.31 -11.93
C PHE A 402 -16.47 6.38 -11.63
N THR A 403 -17.65 6.73 -12.12
CA THR A 403 -18.82 5.85 -12.10
C THR A 403 -19.22 5.55 -13.54
N ASN A 404 -19.28 4.27 -13.89
CA ASN A 404 -19.78 3.82 -15.17
C ASN A 404 -21.29 4.08 -15.27
N THR A 405 -21.71 4.76 -16.32
CA THR A 405 -23.12 5.00 -16.67
C THR A 405 -23.48 4.48 -18.06
N ASP A 406 -22.51 3.88 -18.77
CA ASP A 406 -22.71 3.28 -20.07
C ASP A 406 -23.22 1.84 -19.91
N PRO A 407 -24.50 1.55 -20.28
CA PRO A 407 -25.05 0.20 -20.13
C PRO A 407 -24.42 -0.85 -21.07
N ALA A 408 -23.65 -0.41 -22.07
CA ALA A 408 -22.92 -1.30 -22.97
C ALA A 408 -21.56 -1.76 -22.42
N ARG A 409 -21.10 -1.18 -21.31
CA ARG A 409 -19.83 -1.47 -20.67
C ARG A 409 -20.02 -1.86 -19.22
N SER A 410 -19.04 -2.55 -18.65
CA SER A 410 -19.00 -2.90 -17.21
C SER A 410 -17.61 -2.72 -16.66
N LEU A 411 -17.49 -2.47 -15.37
CA LEU A 411 -16.22 -2.55 -14.63
C LEU A 411 -15.88 -4.00 -14.22
N ALA A 412 -16.89 -4.88 -14.24
CA ALA A 412 -16.71 -6.33 -14.04
C ALA A 412 -16.25 -7.00 -15.34
N GLY A 413 -15.25 -7.88 -15.24
CA GLY A 413 -14.68 -8.59 -16.38
C GLY A 413 -13.24 -9.02 -16.16
N HIS A 414 -12.50 -9.16 -17.26
CA HIS A 414 -11.06 -9.45 -17.20
C HIS A 414 -10.24 -8.19 -16.89
N VAL A 415 -9.00 -8.42 -16.42
CA VAL A 415 -7.99 -7.38 -16.20
C VAL A 415 -6.80 -7.65 -17.12
N GLY A 416 -6.15 -6.58 -17.62
CA GLY A 416 -5.05 -6.74 -18.57
C GLY A 416 -4.13 -5.53 -18.62
N LEU A 417 -3.03 -5.69 -19.38
CA LEU A 417 -1.99 -4.69 -19.60
C LEU A 417 -1.95 -4.36 -21.08
N GLN A 418 -1.79 -3.08 -21.38
CA GLN A 418 -1.59 -2.61 -22.75
C GLN A 418 -0.11 -2.70 -23.14
N ASN A 419 0.15 -3.16 -24.36
CA ASN A 419 1.33 -2.79 -25.11
C ASN A 419 0.89 -1.82 -26.20
N HIS A 420 1.28 -0.55 -26.11
CA HIS A 420 0.72 0.49 -26.99
C HIS A 420 1.46 0.54 -28.33
N GLY A 421 2.76 0.68 -28.33
CA GLY A 421 3.51 0.95 -29.55
C GLY A 421 4.91 0.32 -29.59
N THR A 422 5.57 0.47 -30.75
CA THR A 422 6.89 -0.12 -30.98
C THR A 422 8.01 0.59 -30.22
N GLY A 423 7.79 1.83 -29.77
CA GLY A 423 8.77 2.64 -29.07
C GLY A 423 8.49 2.81 -27.58
N ASP A 424 7.36 2.27 -27.10
CA ASP A 424 6.95 2.41 -25.72
C ASP A 424 7.60 1.32 -24.86
N ASP A 425 8.30 1.75 -23.80
CA ASP A 425 9.07 0.88 -22.90
C ASP A 425 8.51 0.98 -21.47
N VAL A 426 7.41 0.25 -21.24
CA VAL A 426 6.72 0.20 -19.96
C VAL A 426 6.88 -1.17 -19.32
N SER A 427 7.28 -1.18 -18.06
CA SER A 427 7.50 -2.39 -17.27
C SER A 427 6.42 -2.55 -16.21
N PHE A 428 5.99 -3.81 -15.97
CA PHE A 428 5.00 -4.19 -14.96
C PHE A 428 5.51 -5.33 -14.10
N ARG A 429 5.14 -5.35 -12.82
CA ARG A 429 5.44 -6.46 -11.90
C ARG A 429 4.47 -6.48 -10.72
N ASN A 430 4.54 -7.55 -9.91
CA ASN A 430 3.81 -7.67 -8.65
C ASN A 430 2.31 -7.35 -8.83
N ILE A 431 1.67 -8.04 -9.82
CA ILE A 431 0.24 -7.88 -10.09
C ILE A 431 -0.53 -8.76 -9.13
N ARG A 432 -1.38 -8.16 -8.32
CA ARG A 432 -2.12 -8.83 -7.25
C ARG A 432 -3.51 -8.27 -7.10
N ILE A 433 -4.45 -9.12 -6.71
CA ILE A 433 -5.85 -8.75 -6.60
C ILE A 433 -6.42 -9.20 -5.26
N LYS A 434 -7.27 -8.36 -4.71
CA LYS A 434 -8.11 -8.71 -3.57
C LYS A 434 -9.55 -8.65 -4.03
N GLU A 435 -10.23 -9.79 -4.02
CA GLU A 435 -11.66 -9.83 -4.29
C GLU A 435 -12.41 -9.29 -3.07
N LEU A 436 -13.29 -8.36 -3.33
CA LEU A 436 -14.14 -7.77 -2.30
C LEU A 436 -15.44 -8.56 -2.29
N GLY A 437 -15.78 -9.12 -1.14
CA GLY A 437 -17.04 -9.86 -0.97
C GLY A 437 -18.24 -8.91 -1.05
N GLY A 438 -19.27 -9.34 -1.77
CA GLY A 438 -20.55 -8.62 -1.84
C GLY A 438 -20.65 -7.60 -2.97
N THR A 439 -21.86 -7.39 -3.48
CA THR A 439 -22.21 -6.27 -4.37
C THR A 439 -22.23 -5.00 -3.52
N PRO A 440 -21.49 -3.92 -3.84
CA PRO A 440 -21.68 -2.65 -3.17
C PRO A 440 -23.12 -2.22 -3.31
N PRO A 441 -23.74 -1.67 -2.28
CA PRO A 441 -25.07 -1.08 -2.41
C PRO A 441 -25.00 0.04 -3.49
N PRO A 442 -25.96 0.14 -4.40
CA PRO A 442 -26.01 1.17 -5.43
C PRO A 442 -26.21 2.59 -4.88
N ASP A 443 -26.17 2.76 -3.57
CA ASP A 443 -26.51 3.96 -2.80
C ASP A 443 -25.30 4.69 -2.16
N GLY A 444 -24.05 4.30 -2.51
CA GLY A 444 -22.83 4.94 -2.00
C GLY A 444 -22.47 4.59 -0.57
N ASN A 445 -23.11 3.60 0.05
CA ASN A 445 -22.82 3.09 1.39
C ASN A 445 -21.45 2.37 1.45
N THR A 446 -20.90 2.17 2.65
CA THR A 446 -19.65 1.42 2.85
C THR A 446 -19.92 0.20 3.72
N THR A 447 -19.71 -1.01 3.19
CA THR A 447 -19.77 -2.25 3.96
C THR A 447 -18.38 -2.71 4.38
N VAL A 448 -18.22 -3.11 5.63
CA VAL A 448 -16.98 -3.55 6.26
C VAL A 448 -17.19 -4.91 6.88
N GLN A 449 -16.33 -5.89 6.58
CA GLN A 449 -16.32 -7.18 7.28
C GLN A 449 -15.88 -6.95 8.73
N ALA A 450 -16.63 -7.44 9.70
CA ALA A 450 -16.40 -7.10 11.10
C ALA A 450 -15.11 -7.72 11.64
N GLU A 451 -14.66 -8.84 11.09
CA GLU A 451 -13.39 -9.47 11.42
C GLU A 451 -12.16 -8.74 10.82
N ALA A 452 -12.37 -7.79 9.89
CA ALA A 452 -11.29 -6.99 9.27
C ALA A 452 -10.93 -5.74 10.11
N TYR A 453 -10.97 -5.86 11.43
CA TYR A 453 -10.59 -4.78 12.33
C TYR A 453 -9.08 -4.47 12.30
N SER A 454 -8.74 -3.23 12.63
CA SER A 454 -7.33 -2.77 12.74
C SER A 454 -6.72 -3.08 14.10
N SER A 455 -7.55 -3.08 15.16
CA SER A 455 -7.19 -3.49 16.52
C SER A 455 -8.44 -3.85 17.29
N ALA A 456 -8.32 -4.71 18.31
CA ALA A 456 -9.46 -5.16 19.09
C ALA A 456 -9.04 -5.55 20.52
N SER A 457 -10.03 -5.73 21.40
CA SER A 457 -9.85 -6.32 22.72
C SER A 457 -11.01 -7.25 23.01
N GLY A 458 -10.73 -8.48 23.42
CA GLY A 458 -11.69 -9.51 23.81
C GLY A 458 -12.30 -10.30 22.66
N VAL A 459 -12.34 -9.76 21.45
CA VAL A 459 -12.94 -10.38 20.25
C VAL A 459 -11.90 -10.96 19.31
N SER A 460 -12.29 -11.92 18.46
CA SER A 460 -11.42 -12.49 17.42
C SER A 460 -12.22 -12.97 16.21
N PRO A 461 -11.56 -13.09 15.02
CA PRO A 461 -12.18 -13.73 13.86
C PRO A 461 -12.59 -15.16 14.16
N TYR A 462 -13.80 -15.55 13.76
CA TYR A 462 -14.35 -16.88 13.99
C TYR A 462 -14.96 -17.43 12.70
N PRO A 463 -14.43 -18.57 12.15
CA PRO A 463 -15.00 -19.20 10.97
C PRO A 463 -16.46 -19.59 11.19
N LYS A 464 -17.36 -19.17 10.29
CA LYS A 464 -18.80 -19.42 10.43
C LYS A 464 -19.49 -19.66 9.10
N THR A 465 -20.13 -20.81 8.97
CA THR A 465 -20.92 -21.15 7.79
C THR A 465 -22.07 -20.17 7.63
N GLY A 466 -22.22 -19.61 6.43
CA GLY A 466 -23.25 -18.62 6.10
C GLY A 466 -22.87 -17.17 6.39
N ALA A 467 -21.70 -16.93 6.95
CA ALA A 467 -21.14 -15.58 7.05
C ALA A 467 -20.65 -15.08 5.68
N ASN A 468 -20.84 -13.79 5.41
CA ASN A 468 -20.23 -13.11 4.31
C ASN A 468 -18.70 -13.08 4.52
N GLY A 469 -17.91 -13.50 3.53
CA GLY A 469 -16.46 -13.66 3.75
C GLY A 469 -16.05 -14.94 4.52
N GLY A 470 -17.01 -15.72 5.04
CA GLY A 470 -16.75 -17.01 5.70
C GLY A 470 -16.35 -16.93 7.17
N GLN A 471 -16.24 -15.73 7.74
CA GLN A 471 -15.89 -15.47 9.14
C GLN A 471 -16.83 -14.42 9.77
N THR A 472 -16.82 -14.34 11.08
CA THR A 472 -17.48 -13.29 11.87
C THR A 472 -16.49 -12.73 12.90
N LEU A 473 -16.74 -11.53 13.39
CA LEU A 473 -16.17 -11.05 14.65
C LEU A 473 -16.87 -11.80 15.77
N GLY A 474 -16.22 -12.79 16.36
CA GLY A 474 -16.76 -13.67 17.37
C GLY A 474 -16.17 -13.45 18.76
N HIS A 475 -16.60 -14.27 19.73
CA HIS A 475 -16.21 -14.20 21.14
C HIS A 475 -16.58 -12.88 21.83
N VAL A 476 -17.69 -12.27 21.43
CA VAL A 476 -18.10 -10.95 21.92
C VAL A 476 -18.69 -11.07 23.34
N ASP A 477 -18.00 -10.41 24.30
CA ASP A 477 -18.41 -10.28 25.69
C ASP A 477 -18.66 -8.80 26.08
N PRO A 478 -19.34 -8.50 27.20
CA PRO A 478 -19.53 -7.13 27.63
C PRO A 478 -18.18 -6.41 27.93
N GLY A 479 -17.97 -5.24 27.33
CA GLY A 479 -16.74 -4.45 27.47
C GLY A 479 -15.74 -4.65 26.36
N ASP A 480 -15.93 -5.63 25.50
CA ASP A 480 -15.11 -5.86 24.32
C ASP A 480 -15.31 -4.78 23.28
N TRP A 481 -14.32 -4.65 22.38
CA TRP A 481 -14.38 -3.68 21.29
C TRP A 481 -13.54 -4.09 20.09
N ALA A 482 -13.89 -3.56 18.91
CA ALA A 482 -13.10 -3.63 17.68
C ALA A 482 -12.99 -2.23 17.06
N ALA A 483 -11.81 -1.90 16.50
CA ALA A 483 -11.52 -0.62 15.87
C ALA A 483 -11.24 -0.80 14.38
N TYR A 484 -11.76 0.13 13.58
CA TYR A 484 -11.62 0.18 12.12
C TYR A 484 -11.05 1.53 11.75
N GLN A 485 -9.81 1.53 11.24
CA GLN A 485 -9.09 2.77 10.92
C GLN A 485 -9.37 3.21 9.49
N GLY A 486 -9.30 4.54 9.29
CA GLY A 486 -9.30 5.10 7.95
C GLY A 486 -10.65 5.08 7.21
N LEU A 487 -11.77 4.95 7.92
CA LEU A 487 -13.11 4.97 7.31
C LEU A 487 -13.54 6.41 7.00
N ASP A 488 -13.96 6.65 5.77
CA ASP A 488 -14.59 7.94 5.40
C ASP A 488 -16.02 7.98 5.94
N LEU A 489 -16.28 8.87 6.89
CA LEU A 489 -17.57 9.08 7.49
C LEU A 489 -18.37 10.25 6.87
N THR A 490 -17.89 10.84 5.78
CA THR A 490 -18.57 11.95 5.10
C THR A 490 -19.97 11.53 4.64
N GLY A 491 -21.00 12.24 5.14
CA GLY A 491 -22.39 11.98 4.79
C GLY A 491 -23.02 10.74 5.43
N VAL A 492 -22.29 10.00 6.26
CA VAL A 492 -22.83 8.85 7.00
C VAL A 492 -23.83 9.32 8.03
N ASN A 493 -25.04 8.72 8.02
CA ASN A 493 -26.13 9.06 8.92
C ASN A 493 -26.81 7.84 9.57
N ALA A 494 -26.45 6.61 9.17
CA ALA A 494 -26.95 5.40 9.81
C ALA A 494 -25.88 4.28 9.77
N PHE A 495 -26.08 3.30 10.63
CA PHE A 495 -25.30 2.07 10.77
C PHE A 495 -26.24 0.87 10.66
N ARG A 496 -25.85 -0.13 9.89
CA ARG A 496 -26.48 -1.44 9.84
C ARG A 496 -25.43 -2.51 10.10
N ALA A 497 -25.81 -3.62 10.69
CA ALA A 497 -24.94 -4.76 10.87
C ALA A 497 -25.70 -6.07 10.65
N ARG A 498 -25.04 -7.04 10.04
CA ARG A 498 -25.50 -8.41 9.97
C ARG A 498 -24.92 -9.18 11.15
N VAL A 499 -25.77 -9.76 11.96
CA VAL A 499 -25.40 -10.35 13.25
C VAL A 499 -25.98 -11.75 13.41
N VAL A 500 -25.40 -12.55 14.32
CA VAL A 500 -25.91 -13.86 14.71
C VAL A 500 -25.76 -14.07 16.21
N SER A 501 -26.77 -14.59 16.87
CA SER A 501 -26.72 -14.85 18.31
C SER A 501 -27.54 -16.11 18.70
N GLY A 502 -26.85 -17.10 19.22
CA GLY A 502 -27.42 -18.16 20.03
C GLY A 502 -27.32 -17.88 21.54
N GLY A 503 -26.70 -16.74 21.89
CA GLY A 503 -26.48 -16.23 23.24
C GLY A 503 -27.56 -15.25 23.69
N PRO A 504 -27.32 -14.48 24.76
CA PRO A 504 -28.32 -13.55 25.32
C PRO A 504 -28.60 -12.31 24.43
N GLY A 505 -27.84 -12.09 23.38
CA GLY A 505 -27.86 -10.83 22.65
C GLY A 505 -27.17 -9.70 23.44
N GLY A 506 -27.35 -8.45 22.99
CA GLY A 506 -26.70 -7.30 23.63
C GLY A 506 -26.89 -6.02 22.84
N THR A 507 -25.89 -5.13 22.90
CA THR A 507 -25.91 -3.84 22.18
C THR A 507 -24.57 -3.56 21.56
N ILE A 508 -24.58 -3.15 20.30
CA ILE A 508 -23.42 -2.54 19.61
C ILE A 508 -23.51 -1.03 19.80
N GLN A 509 -22.49 -0.39 20.33
CA GLN A 509 -22.32 1.05 20.33
C GLN A 509 -21.29 1.45 19.28
N VAL A 510 -21.67 2.36 18.41
CA VAL A 510 -20.79 2.93 17.37
C VAL A 510 -20.14 4.20 17.90
N ARG A 511 -18.82 4.24 17.96
CA ARG A 511 -18.03 5.32 18.54
C ARG A 511 -16.96 5.81 17.56
N THR A 512 -16.42 7.01 17.82
CA THR A 512 -15.29 7.57 17.06
C THR A 512 -14.16 8.00 17.97
N GLY A 513 -12.92 8.00 17.44
CA GLY A 513 -11.70 8.43 18.12
C GLY A 513 -11.10 7.40 19.06
N SER A 514 -11.87 6.76 19.92
CA SER A 514 -11.43 5.67 20.82
C SER A 514 -12.59 4.78 21.25
N SER A 515 -12.29 3.63 21.89
CA SER A 515 -13.30 2.74 22.48
C SER A 515 -14.13 3.39 23.61
N THR A 516 -13.64 4.49 24.17
CA THR A 516 -14.36 5.33 25.17
C THR A 516 -14.79 6.68 24.61
N GLY A 517 -14.61 6.91 23.32
CA GLY A 517 -14.95 8.14 22.63
C GLY A 517 -16.46 8.39 22.51
N PRO A 518 -16.88 9.49 21.86
CA PRO A 518 -18.30 9.81 21.71
C PRO A 518 -19.09 8.68 21.04
N VAL A 519 -20.27 8.38 21.56
CA VAL A 519 -21.22 7.44 20.96
C VAL A 519 -21.98 8.15 19.87
N LEU A 520 -21.85 7.69 18.63
CA LEU A 520 -22.58 8.20 17.48
C LEU A 520 -23.98 7.57 17.39
N GLY A 521 -24.12 6.33 17.82
CA GLY A 521 -25.37 5.58 17.84
C GLY A 521 -25.19 4.24 18.53
N GLN A 522 -26.33 3.58 18.82
CA GLN A 522 -26.34 2.23 19.39
C GLN A 522 -27.48 1.41 18.83
N VAL A 523 -27.28 0.10 18.70
CA VAL A 523 -28.29 -0.84 18.18
C VAL A 523 -28.35 -2.09 19.04
N ALA A 524 -29.55 -2.50 19.39
CA ALA A 524 -29.79 -3.76 20.11
C ALA A 524 -29.62 -4.94 19.15
N VAL A 525 -28.90 -5.96 19.59
CA VAL A 525 -28.75 -7.25 18.91
C VAL A 525 -29.60 -8.28 19.67
N PRO A 526 -30.68 -8.80 19.06
CA PRO A 526 -31.52 -9.82 19.71
C PRO A 526 -30.84 -11.19 19.66
N ASN A 527 -31.29 -12.13 20.49
CA ASN A 527 -31.08 -13.55 20.24
C ASN A 527 -31.75 -13.93 18.91
N THR A 528 -31.00 -14.47 17.95
CA THR A 528 -31.50 -14.85 16.62
C THR A 528 -32.01 -16.30 16.56
N GLY A 529 -32.01 -16.98 17.67
CA GLY A 529 -32.52 -18.36 17.83
C GLY A 529 -31.42 -19.42 17.70
N SER A 530 -30.31 -19.13 17.02
CA SER A 530 -29.16 -20.05 16.91
C SER A 530 -27.90 -19.31 16.47
N TRP A 531 -26.73 -19.96 16.63
CA TRP A 531 -25.45 -19.49 16.12
C TRP A 531 -25.29 -19.63 14.59
N THR A 532 -26.34 -19.98 13.86
CA THR A 532 -26.36 -20.12 12.39
C THR A 532 -27.47 -19.30 11.72
N THR A 533 -28.34 -18.65 12.52
CA THR A 533 -29.41 -17.78 12.00
C THR A 533 -28.98 -16.33 12.08
N PHE A 534 -28.70 -15.74 10.93
CA PHE A 534 -28.31 -14.32 10.82
C PHE A 534 -29.54 -13.41 10.81
N ALA A 535 -29.36 -12.19 11.32
CA ALA A 535 -30.36 -11.12 11.28
C ALA A 535 -29.68 -9.79 11.00
N ASP A 536 -30.41 -8.85 10.38
CA ASP A 536 -29.95 -7.48 10.15
C ASP A 536 -30.49 -6.58 11.28
N VAL A 537 -29.60 -5.76 11.83
CA VAL A 537 -29.93 -4.75 12.84
C VAL A 537 -29.42 -3.39 12.39
N GLY A 538 -30.01 -2.28 12.85
CA GLY A 538 -29.53 -0.96 12.43
C GLY A 538 -30.02 0.17 13.32
N THR A 539 -29.33 1.31 13.22
CA THR A 539 -29.63 2.54 13.95
C THR A 539 -29.22 3.77 13.16
N THR A 540 -29.85 4.92 13.44
CA THR A 540 -29.37 6.22 12.95
C THR A 540 -28.17 6.66 13.78
N LEU A 541 -27.24 7.38 13.12
CA LEU A 541 -26.07 7.98 13.75
C LEU A 541 -26.25 9.50 13.85
N ALA A 542 -25.77 10.08 14.94
CA ALA A 542 -25.82 11.52 15.19
C ALA A 542 -24.42 12.04 15.55
N GLY A 543 -24.13 13.29 15.16
CA GLY A 543 -22.83 13.91 15.45
C GLY A 543 -21.65 13.25 14.73
N VAL A 544 -21.91 12.61 13.58
CA VAL A 544 -20.88 11.93 12.78
C VAL A 544 -19.92 12.96 12.20
N PRO A 545 -18.60 12.88 12.51
CA PRO A 545 -17.62 13.78 11.91
C PRO A 545 -17.43 13.49 10.42
N SER A 546 -17.19 14.51 9.62
CA SER A 546 -16.88 14.35 8.19
C SER A 546 -15.41 13.95 7.99
N GLY A 547 -15.13 13.29 6.85
CA GLY A 547 -13.79 12.86 6.47
C GLY A 547 -13.36 11.52 7.07
N THR A 548 -12.09 11.20 6.91
CA THR A 548 -11.50 9.94 7.36
C THR A 548 -11.36 9.89 8.89
N GLN A 549 -11.92 8.86 9.51
CA GLN A 549 -11.99 8.69 10.96
C GLN A 549 -11.65 7.24 11.37
N ASN A 550 -11.36 7.05 12.65
CA ASN A 550 -11.29 5.73 13.27
C ASN A 550 -12.63 5.44 13.95
N LEU A 551 -13.29 4.39 13.51
CA LEU A 551 -14.57 3.92 14.08
C LEU A 551 -14.30 2.79 15.08
N TYR A 552 -15.04 2.80 16.18
CA TYR A 552 -15.00 1.76 17.21
C TYR A 552 -16.39 1.16 17.39
N LEU A 553 -16.48 -0.17 17.34
CA LEU A 553 -17.63 -0.91 17.82
C LEU A 553 -17.32 -1.40 19.23
N THR A 554 -18.13 -1.00 20.21
CA THR A 554 -18.03 -1.48 21.59
C THR A 554 -19.28 -2.24 21.96
N PHE A 555 -19.12 -3.29 22.75
CA PHE A 555 -20.19 -4.25 23.01
C PHE A 555 -20.60 -4.21 24.46
N THR A 556 -21.93 -4.21 24.69
CA THR A 556 -22.51 -4.21 26.03
C THR A 556 -23.64 -5.22 26.11
N GLY A 557 -23.84 -5.78 27.28
CA GLY A 557 -24.89 -6.81 27.52
C GLY A 557 -24.75 -7.44 28.88
N SER A 558 -25.49 -8.51 29.11
CA SER A 558 -25.44 -9.32 30.34
C SER A 558 -25.08 -10.77 30.01
N GLY A 559 -24.18 -11.36 30.77
CA GLY A 559 -23.67 -12.71 30.49
C GLY A 559 -22.44 -12.68 29.55
N SER A 560 -22.03 -13.84 29.04
CA SER A 560 -20.94 -14.03 28.10
C SER A 560 -21.44 -14.60 26.77
N GLY A 561 -20.64 -14.49 25.70
CA GLY A 561 -21.01 -14.97 24.38
C GLY A 561 -22.26 -14.26 23.86
N LEU A 562 -22.23 -12.93 23.77
CA LEU A 562 -23.40 -12.13 23.47
C LEU A 562 -23.97 -12.42 22.07
N PHE A 563 -23.14 -12.27 21.07
CA PHE A 563 -23.44 -12.43 19.62
C PHE A 563 -22.15 -12.39 18.82
N ASP A 564 -22.22 -12.70 17.52
CA ASP A 564 -21.15 -12.38 16.56
C ASP A 564 -21.64 -11.33 15.57
N VAL A 565 -20.71 -10.56 15.02
CA VAL A 565 -20.96 -9.60 13.95
C VAL A 565 -20.30 -10.10 12.67
N ASP A 566 -21.06 -10.23 11.60
CA ASP A 566 -20.59 -10.68 10.28
C ASP A 566 -19.98 -9.50 9.51
N ASP A 567 -20.80 -8.54 9.17
CA ASP A 567 -20.40 -7.28 8.55
C ASP A 567 -21.23 -6.12 9.09
N PHE A 568 -20.76 -4.91 8.78
CA PHE A 568 -21.56 -3.72 9.02
C PHE A 568 -21.48 -2.73 7.85
N THR A 569 -22.54 -1.96 7.66
CA THR A 569 -22.67 -0.96 6.59
C THR A 569 -22.86 0.43 7.20
N LEU A 570 -21.99 1.35 6.79
CA LEU A 570 -22.13 2.78 7.02
C LEU A 570 -23.03 3.36 5.93
N VAL A 571 -24.22 3.76 6.29
CA VAL A 571 -25.26 4.25 5.37
C VAL A 571 -25.12 5.75 5.24
N ARG A 572 -25.06 6.24 3.98
CA ARG A 572 -24.99 7.67 3.68
C ARG A 572 -26.36 8.18 3.24
N SER A 573 -26.65 9.43 3.60
CA SER A 573 -27.77 10.13 2.96
C SER A 573 -27.41 10.35 1.51
N THR A 574 -28.19 9.76 0.61
CA THR A 574 -28.23 10.26 -0.77
C THR A 574 -28.73 11.69 -0.70
N SER A 575 -27.89 12.67 -1.05
CA SER A 575 -28.37 14.01 -1.35
C SER A 575 -29.27 13.87 -2.56
N ALA A 576 -30.57 13.75 -2.31
CA ALA A 576 -31.58 13.71 -3.35
C ALA A 576 -31.65 15.12 -4.00
N GLY A 577 -30.72 15.36 -4.91
CA GLY A 577 -30.88 16.35 -5.97
C GLY A 577 -31.63 15.75 -7.16
N GLY A 578 -32.68 14.98 -6.90
CA GLY A 578 -33.51 14.37 -7.93
C GLY A 578 -34.98 14.66 -7.63
N THR A 579 -35.61 15.52 -8.46
CA THR A 579 -37.06 15.62 -8.55
C THR A 579 -37.59 14.35 -9.25
N GLY A 580 -37.81 13.27 -8.46
CA GLY A 580 -38.47 12.06 -8.89
C GLY A 580 -39.69 11.78 -8.02
N PRO A 581 -40.70 11.05 -8.50
CA PRO A 581 -41.87 10.73 -7.71
C PRO A 581 -41.51 9.88 -6.50
N VAL A 582 -41.95 10.28 -5.32
CA VAL A 582 -41.84 9.49 -4.08
C VAL A 582 -42.83 8.32 -4.20
N VAL A 583 -42.31 7.09 -4.36
CA VAL A 583 -43.14 5.88 -4.41
C VAL A 583 -43.16 5.28 -2.98
N GLY A 584 -44.36 5.28 -2.38
CA GLY A 584 -44.58 4.63 -1.09
C GLY A 584 -44.57 3.09 -1.18
N LEU A 585 -44.32 2.40 -0.08
CA LEU A 585 -44.45 0.95 0.03
C LEU A 585 -45.85 0.49 -0.49
N GLY A 586 -45.85 -0.28 -1.58
CA GLY A 586 -47.07 -0.77 -2.23
C GLY A 586 -47.37 -0.12 -3.61
N GLY A 587 -46.41 0.64 -4.18
CA GLY A 587 -46.50 1.13 -5.57
C GLY A 587 -47.51 2.28 -5.78
N LYS A 588 -47.92 2.99 -4.74
CA LYS A 588 -48.83 4.15 -4.81
C LYS A 588 -48.03 5.46 -4.66
N CYS A 589 -48.25 6.41 -5.56
CA CYS A 589 -47.68 7.76 -5.48
C CYS A 589 -48.36 8.58 -4.37
N LEU A 590 -47.58 9.34 -3.60
CA LEU A 590 -48.14 10.35 -2.66
C LEU A 590 -48.49 11.60 -3.47
N ASP A 591 -49.77 11.95 -3.54
CA ASP A 591 -50.25 13.20 -4.16
C ASP A 591 -50.23 14.32 -3.09
N VAL A 592 -49.26 15.22 -3.18
CA VAL A 592 -49.18 16.42 -2.32
C VAL A 592 -49.91 17.55 -3.00
N ARG A 593 -51.21 17.69 -2.70
CA ARG A 593 -51.97 18.87 -3.12
C ARG A 593 -51.62 20.08 -2.28
N ASN A 594 -51.27 21.17 -2.96
CA ASN A 594 -50.98 22.51 -2.42
C ASN A 594 -49.56 22.72 -1.84
N ALA A 595 -48.49 22.49 -2.62
CA ALA A 595 -47.22 23.16 -2.41
C ALA A 595 -47.32 24.59 -3.00
N ALA A 596 -47.54 25.58 -2.17
CA ALA A 596 -47.42 26.99 -2.57
C ALA A 596 -45.95 27.26 -2.93
N THR A 597 -45.73 27.74 -4.15
CA THR A 597 -44.43 28.31 -4.59
C THR A 597 -44.22 29.62 -3.82
N ALA A 598 -43.15 29.68 -3.03
CA ALA A 598 -42.52 30.87 -2.53
C ALA A 598 -41.09 30.95 -3.06
#